data_73e7f42e148b31f5f94ecbaaaba5f762
#
_entry.id   73e7f42e148b31f5f94ecbaaaba5f762
#
_cell.length_a   1.000
_cell.length_b   1.000
_cell.length_c   1.000
_cell.angle_alpha   90.00
_cell.angle_beta   90.00
_cell.angle_gamma   90.00
#
_symmetry.space_group_name_H-M   'P 1'
#
loop_
_entity.id
_entity.type
_entity.pdbx_description
1 polymer ?
#
loop_
_entity_poly.entity_id
_entity_poly.type
_entity_poly.pdbx_seq_one_letter_code
_entity_poly.pdbx_strand_id
1 'polypeptide(L)'
;KEFARFFGDKRLVFTTILMPGLMIYILYTLLGQGIMKQFAASEDYVYQIYTVDLPEAFSYLKTESDLEVTEITVEKESDVLEKIEAEEADLLMVFQSDFDAAVAAYDPLDTTQAAPDINMYYNSVSTESSTIYNQMYQVFDDYESSLANKFDINAEEGVKYDVATEKDTSAQLFSMLLPMLLMSFLFSGCMAVAPESIVGEKERGTIATLLVTPMKRSELAVGKVLSLSVIGLLGGVSSFIGTMLALPNLMGGAALEDDSMTGAMSAAVYSGTDYVLLLFVILSTVLVIIGAISLMSGLAKSVKEAGTMVSPLMIVVMLIGVSTMFGDGAPKEVYWYLIPFYNSVQCMNGIFSFDLVPVNFVVTIVANLLYALVMTAGLAKIFDSEKIMYS
;
A
#
# COMPACT_ATOMS: atom_id res chain seq x y z
N LYS A 1 -1.89 -13.75 -36.49
CA LYS A 1 -3.35 -13.56 -36.37
C LYS A 1 -3.70 -12.89 -35.03
N GLU A 2 -3.21 -13.41 -33.87
CA GLU A 2 -3.52 -12.86 -32.54
C GLU A 2 -3.01 -11.39 -32.41
N PHE A 3 -1.78 -11.11 -32.81
CA PHE A 3 -1.25 -9.73 -32.80
C PHE A 3 -2.07 -8.79 -33.67
N ALA A 4 -2.42 -9.21 -34.92
CA ALA A 4 -3.21 -8.37 -35.80
C ALA A 4 -4.61 -8.09 -35.22
N ARG A 5 -5.20 -9.05 -34.53
CA ARG A 5 -6.47 -8.90 -33.83
C ARG A 5 -6.33 -7.94 -32.65
N PHE A 6 -5.31 -8.16 -31.80
CA PHE A 6 -5.07 -7.36 -30.61
C PHE A 6 -4.77 -5.90 -30.94
N PHE A 7 -3.78 -5.64 -31.81
CA PHE A 7 -3.41 -4.28 -32.19
C PHE A 7 -4.42 -3.59 -33.13
N GLY A 8 -5.32 -4.37 -33.76
CA GLY A 8 -6.44 -3.83 -34.53
C GLY A 8 -7.56 -3.27 -33.68
N ASP A 9 -7.70 -3.75 -32.43
CA ASP A 9 -8.67 -3.25 -31.47
C ASP A 9 -8.04 -2.24 -30.50
N LYS A 10 -8.18 -0.95 -30.83
CA LYS A 10 -7.63 0.15 -30.03
C LYS A 10 -8.11 0.14 -28.57
N ARG A 11 -9.34 -0.33 -28.32
CA ARG A 11 -9.90 -0.41 -26.97
C ARG A 11 -9.19 -1.49 -26.16
N LEU A 12 -8.95 -2.64 -26.77
CA LEU A 12 -8.26 -3.75 -26.13
C LEU A 12 -6.79 -3.39 -25.83
N VAL A 13 -6.09 -2.74 -26.77
CA VAL A 13 -4.72 -2.23 -26.56
C VAL A 13 -4.68 -1.25 -25.39
N PHE A 14 -5.58 -0.28 -25.39
CA PHE A 14 -5.67 0.70 -24.31
C PHE A 14 -5.89 0.05 -22.94
N THR A 15 -6.88 -0.84 -22.84
CA THR A 15 -7.24 -1.47 -21.54
C THR A 15 -6.18 -2.45 -21.04
N THR A 16 -5.41 -3.10 -21.94
CA THR A 16 -4.45 -4.14 -21.53
C THR A 16 -3.05 -3.59 -21.35
N ILE A 17 -2.62 -2.66 -22.20
CA ILE A 17 -1.25 -2.12 -22.14
C ILE A 17 -1.22 -0.83 -21.33
N LEU A 18 -2.05 0.16 -21.67
CA LEU A 18 -1.93 1.50 -21.08
C LEU A 18 -2.60 1.60 -19.70
N MET A 19 -3.79 1.01 -19.53
CA MET A 19 -4.58 1.15 -18.30
C MET A 19 -3.88 0.63 -17.05
N PRO A 20 -3.19 -0.53 -17.03
CA PRO A 20 -2.54 -0.99 -15.82
C PRO A 20 -1.50 0.01 -15.29
N GLY A 21 -0.61 0.51 -16.13
CA GLY A 21 0.39 1.51 -15.74
C GLY A 21 -0.22 2.85 -15.33
N LEU A 22 -1.21 3.32 -16.08
CA LEU A 22 -1.93 4.57 -15.77
C LEU A 22 -2.68 4.48 -14.44
N MET A 23 -3.37 3.37 -14.19
CA MET A 23 -4.11 3.16 -12.94
C MET A 23 -3.18 3.05 -11.73
N ILE A 24 -2.04 2.38 -11.88
CA ILE A 24 -1.00 2.32 -10.84
C ILE A 24 -0.50 3.74 -10.55
N TYR A 25 -0.14 4.51 -11.58
CA TYR A 25 0.33 5.88 -11.41
C TYR A 25 -0.70 6.75 -10.68
N ILE A 26 -1.94 6.76 -11.16
CA ILE A 26 -3.03 7.56 -10.55
C ILE A 26 -3.27 7.13 -9.10
N LEU A 27 -3.42 5.83 -8.86
CA LEU A 27 -3.75 5.31 -7.54
C LEU A 27 -2.65 5.60 -6.52
N TYR A 28 -1.39 5.38 -6.89
CA TYR A 28 -0.26 5.63 -6.00
C TYR A 28 -0.08 7.13 -5.73
N THR A 29 -0.27 7.98 -6.73
CA THR A 29 -0.21 9.43 -6.53
C THR A 29 -1.35 9.91 -5.61
N LEU A 30 -2.57 9.38 -5.79
CA LEU A 30 -3.70 9.71 -4.90
C LEU A 30 -3.51 9.17 -3.49
N LEU A 31 -2.97 7.95 -3.33
CA LEU A 31 -2.66 7.38 -2.02
C LEU A 31 -1.60 8.21 -1.29
N GLY A 32 -0.52 8.61 -1.98
CA GLY A 32 0.50 9.48 -1.40
C GLY A 32 -0.10 10.78 -0.88
N GLN A 33 -0.88 11.47 -1.71
CA GLN A 33 -1.56 12.70 -1.32
C GLN A 33 -2.63 12.49 -0.24
N GLY A 34 -3.35 11.37 -0.27
CA GLY A 34 -4.40 11.04 0.71
C GLY A 34 -3.84 10.72 2.09
N ILE A 35 -2.79 9.89 2.14
CA ILE A 35 -2.08 9.56 3.37
C ILE A 35 -1.52 10.84 4.01
N MET A 36 -0.90 11.70 3.21
CA MET A 36 -0.34 12.97 3.70
C MET A 36 -1.40 13.90 4.27
N LYS A 37 -2.52 14.07 3.56
CA LYS A 37 -3.63 14.90 4.08
C LYS A 37 -4.24 14.35 5.37
N GLN A 38 -4.16 13.04 5.58
CA GLN A 38 -4.69 12.39 6.77
C GLN A 38 -3.74 12.48 7.97
N PHE A 39 -2.44 12.68 7.73
CA PHE A 39 -1.42 12.81 8.79
C PHE A 39 -0.87 14.24 8.93
N ALA A 40 -1.13 15.14 7.99
CA ALA A 40 -0.83 16.55 8.12
C ALA A 40 -2.12 17.27 8.51
N ALA A 41 -2.16 17.78 9.75
CA ALA A 41 -3.12 18.82 10.09
C ALA A 41 -2.90 19.99 9.09
N SER A 42 -3.98 20.62 8.65
CA SER A 42 -3.88 21.77 7.75
C SER A 42 -2.99 22.84 8.38
N GLU A 43 -1.92 23.28 7.72
CA GLU A 43 -0.95 24.27 8.25
C GLU A 43 -1.61 25.58 8.68
N ASP A 44 -2.78 25.90 8.16
CA ASP A 44 -3.56 27.10 8.49
C ASP A 44 -4.73 26.80 9.45
N TYR A 45 -4.79 25.59 10.07
CA TYR A 45 -5.91 25.25 10.95
C TYR A 45 -5.69 25.84 12.34
N VAL A 46 -6.69 26.58 12.83
CA VAL A 46 -6.73 27.12 14.18
C VAL A 46 -7.52 26.19 15.07
N TYR A 47 -6.85 25.53 16.01
CA TYR A 47 -7.47 24.56 16.91
C TYR A 47 -8.38 25.23 17.93
N GLN A 48 -9.62 24.75 18.04
CA GLN A 48 -10.62 25.23 18.98
C GLN A 48 -10.50 24.46 20.30
N ILE A 49 -9.79 25.07 21.27
CA ILE A 49 -9.52 24.47 22.57
C ILE A 49 -10.36 25.14 23.65
N TYR A 50 -11.03 24.34 24.45
CA TYR A 50 -11.74 24.81 25.63
C TYR A 50 -11.02 24.36 26.89
N THR A 51 -10.98 25.25 27.92
CA THR A 51 -10.28 24.95 29.17
C THR A 51 -11.13 25.32 30.36
N VAL A 52 -11.06 24.51 31.42
CA VAL A 52 -11.60 24.80 32.77
C VAL A 52 -10.42 24.95 33.71
N ASP A 53 -10.38 26.05 34.46
CA ASP A 53 -9.35 26.37 35.46
C ASP A 53 -7.89 26.28 34.92
N LEU A 54 -7.63 26.92 33.77
CA LEU A 54 -6.29 26.89 33.11
C LEU A 54 -5.23 27.47 34.07
N PRO A 55 -4.21 26.69 34.45
CA PRO A 55 -3.12 27.12 35.31
C PRO A 55 -2.29 28.26 34.73
N GLU A 56 -1.67 29.09 35.59
CA GLU A 56 -0.81 30.19 35.15
C GLU A 56 0.40 29.69 34.35
N ALA A 57 0.92 28.51 34.72
CA ALA A 57 2.02 27.83 34.01
C ALA A 57 1.75 27.62 32.50
N PHE A 58 0.49 27.43 32.11
CA PHE A 58 0.08 27.19 30.72
C PHE A 58 -0.65 28.38 30.07
N SER A 59 -0.61 29.55 30.69
CA SER A 59 -1.27 30.77 30.17
C SER A 59 -0.73 31.21 28.80
N TYR A 60 0.49 30.81 28.42
CA TYR A 60 1.11 31.08 27.13
C TYR A 60 0.34 30.42 25.96
N LEU A 61 -0.37 29.33 26.18
CA LEU A 61 -1.18 28.65 25.16
C LEU A 61 -2.22 29.60 24.52
N LYS A 62 -2.68 30.63 25.25
CA LYS A 62 -3.59 31.65 24.73
C LYS A 62 -2.95 32.60 23.72
N THR A 63 -1.63 32.63 23.63
CA THR A 63 -0.89 33.53 22.75
C THR A 63 -0.34 32.84 21.50
N GLU A 64 -0.45 31.54 21.44
CA GLU A 64 -0.06 30.77 20.25
C GLU A 64 -1.03 31.07 19.08
N SER A 65 -0.48 31.24 17.88
CA SER A 65 -1.22 31.73 16.72
C SER A 65 -2.16 30.68 16.08
N ASP A 66 -1.89 29.42 16.33
CA ASP A 66 -2.59 28.26 15.82
C ASP A 66 -3.61 27.69 16.83
N LEU A 67 -3.71 28.29 18.02
CA LEU A 67 -4.63 27.89 19.08
C LEU A 67 -5.64 28.99 19.41
N GLU A 68 -6.92 28.66 19.38
CA GLU A 68 -7.98 29.51 19.94
C GLU A 68 -8.45 28.89 21.28
N VAL A 69 -7.85 29.40 22.39
CA VAL A 69 -8.12 28.87 23.72
C VAL A 69 -9.21 29.68 24.39
N THR A 70 -10.33 29.05 24.69
CA THR A 70 -11.50 29.64 25.37
C THR A 70 -11.68 29.06 26.76
N GLU A 71 -11.60 29.89 27.79
CA GLU A 71 -11.92 29.47 29.15
C GLU A 71 -13.43 29.37 29.37
N ILE A 72 -13.84 28.29 29.99
CA ILE A 72 -15.25 28.02 30.35
C ILE A 72 -15.38 27.68 31.82
N THR A 73 -16.62 27.74 32.35
CA THR A 73 -16.95 27.24 33.69
C THR A 73 -17.33 25.77 33.61
N VAL A 74 -17.18 25.04 34.72
CA VAL A 74 -17.53 23.61 34.87
C VAL A 74 -18.98 23.32 34.40
N GLU A 75 -19.90 24.27 34.59
CA GLU A 75 -21.29 24.11 34.15
C GLU A 75 -21.48 23.95 32.64
N LYS A 76 -20.51 24.43 31.83
CA LYS A 76 -20.53 24.37 30.36
C LYS A 76 -19.75 23.19 29.77
N GLU A 77 -19.19 22.33 30.59
CA GLU A 77 -18.40 21.19 30.15
C GLU A 77 -19.21 20.27 29.25
N SER A 78 -20.47 19.96 29.64
CA SER A 78 -21.34 19.10 28.82
C SER A 78 -21.65 19.68 27.42
N ASP A 79 -21.81 21.01 27.33
CA ASP A 79 -22.09 21.68 26.05
C ASP A 79 -20.86 21.59 25.13
N VAL A 80 -19.64 21.63 25.67
CA VAL A 80 -18.41 21.51 24.91
C VAL A 80 -18.16 20.07 24.48
N LEU A 81 -18.50 19.08 25.30
CA LEU A 81 -18.41 17.67 24.92
C LEU A 81 -19.31 17.38 23.69
N GLU A 82 -20.55 17.94 23.66
CA GLU A 82 -21.41 17.82 22.48
C GLU A 82 -20.79 18.50 21.24
N LYS A 83 -20.07 19.62 21.39
CA LYS A 83 -19.36 20.26 20.29
C LYS A 83 -18.19 19.42 19.77
N ILE A 84 -17.44 18.74 20.66
CA ILE A 84 -16.36 17.83 20.27
C ILE A 84 -16.92 16.62 19.51
N GLU A 85 -18.07 16.08 19.95
CA GLU A 85 -18.77 15.02 19.21
C GLU A 85 -19.25 15.49 17.83
N ALA A 86 -19.67 16.76 17.72
CA ALA A 86 -20.12 17.37 16.46
C ALA A 86 -18.96 17.91 15.57
N GLU A 87 -17.70 17.72 15.98
CA GLU A 87 -16.50 18.26 15.29
C GLU A 87 -16.48 19.80 15.19
N GLU A 88 -17.16 20.49 16.11
CA GLU A 88 -17.18 21.96 16.23
C GLU A 88 -16.14 22.49 17.25
N ALA A 89 -15.50 21.58 18.01
CA ALA A 89 -14.42 21.85 18.92
C ALA A 89 -13.42 20.68 18.88
N ASP A 90 -12.14 20.96 19.15
CA ASP A 90 -11.09 19.96 18.99
C ASP A 90 -10.66 19.33 20.31
N LEU A 91 -10.58 20.12 21.40
CA LEU A 91 -10.07 19.65 22.68
C LEU A 91 -10.73 20.37 23.85
N LEU A 92 -11.07 19.63 24.89
CA LEU A 92 -11.42 20.17 26.20
C LEU A 92 -10.40 19.69 27.24
N MET A 93 -9.80 20.65 27.94
CA MET A 93 -8.86 20.41 29.04
C MET A 93 -9.47 20.88 30.34
N VAL A 94 -9.62 19.97 31.29
CA VAL A 94 -10.17 20.27 32.64
C VAL A 94 -9.06 20.05 33.63
N PHE A 95 -8.64 21.14 34.27
CA PHE A 95 -7.63 21.11 35.31
C PHE A 95 -8.32 21.05 36.70
N GLN A 96 -7.65 20.42 37.64
CA GLN A 96 -8.06 20.48 39.01
C GLN A 96 -8.00 21.94 39.54
N SER A 97 -8.98 22.36 40.31
CA SER A 97 -8.93 23.68 40.93
C SER A 97 -7.67 23.89 41.73
N ASP A 98 -7.05 25.07 41.61
CA ASP A 98 -5.76 25.40 42.21
C ASP A 98 -4.61 24.45 41.80
N PHE A 99 -4.58 24.01 40.54
CA PHE A 99 -3.63 23.03 39.99
C PHE A 99 -2.16 23.37 40.32
N ASP A 100 -1.74 24.60 40.11
CA ASP A 100 -0.35 25.04 40.41
C ASP A 100 0.03 24.85 41.86
N ALA A 101 -0.89 25.18 42.79
CA ALA A 101 -0.67 24.99 44.22
C ALA A 101 -0.70 23.49 44.61
N ALA A 102 -1.57 22.71 43.99
CA ALA A 102 -1.65 21.26 44.20
C ALA A 102 -0.38 20.56 43.75
N VAL A 103 0.15 20.91 42.56
CA VAL A 103 1.42 20.38 42.02
C VAL A 103 2.60 20.75 42.91
N ALA A 104 2.65 22.01 43.37
CA ALA A 104 3.73 22.46 44.26
C ALA A 104 3.71 21.78 45.66
N ALA A 105 2.55 21.35 46.12
CA ALA A 105 2.37 20.68 47.41
C ALA A 105 2.48 19.16 47.33
N TYR A 106 2.44 18.57 46.12
CA TYR A 106 2.45 17.13 45.92
C TYR A 106 3.82 16.52 46.20
N ASP A 107 3.85 15.51 47.09
CA ASP A 107 5.05 14.70 47.32
C ASP A 107 4.89 13.31 46.65
N PRO A 108 5.66 13.01 45.59
CA PRO A 108 5.60 11.71 44.90
C PRO A 108 5.91 10.49 45.79
N LEU A 109 6.54 10.72 46.95
CA LEU A 109 6.88 9.66 47.92
C LEU A 109 5.74 9.40 48.92
N ASP A 110 4.76 10.27 49.02
CA ASP A 110 3.57 10.10 49.85
C ASP A 110 2.48 9.33 49.11
N THR A 111 2.41 8.03 49.31
CA THR A 111 1.42 7.14 48.67
C THR A 111 -0.03 7.38 49.13
N THR A 112 -0.26 8.30 50.11
CA THR A 112 -1.59 8.62 50.61
C THR A 112 -2.26 9.77 49.88
N GLN A 113 -1.49 10.55 49.13
CA GLN A 113 -1.98 11.65 48.29
C GLN A 113 -2.19 11.20 46.87
N ALA A 114 -3.33 11.58 46.26
CA ALA A 114 -3.52 11.44 44.82
C ALA A 114 -2.77 12.57 44.10
N ALA A 115 -2.18 12.25 42.97
CA ALA A 115 -1.54 13.24 42.09
C ALA A 115 -2.61 14.23 41.56
N PRO A 116 -2.25 15.50 41.35
CA PRO A 116 -3.11 16.43 40.63
C PRO A 116 -3.45 15.92 39.22
N ASP A 117 -4.65 16.20 38.75
CA ASP A 117 -5.26 15.59 37.59
C ASP A 117 -5.48 16.62 36.47
N ILE A 118 -5.24 16.22 35.24
CA ILE A 118 -5.63 16.93 34.02
C ILE A 118 -6.47 15.96 33.18
N ASN A 119 -7.74 16.30 32.95
CA ASN A 119 -8.61 15.52 32.12
C ASN A 119 -8.71 16.15 30.73
N MET A 120 -8.33 15.40 29.69
CA MET A 120 -8.37 15.84 28.31
C MET A 120 -9.37 15.01 27.50
N TYR A 121 -10.39 15.69 26.95
CA TYR A 121 -11.44 15.06 26.15
C TYR A 121 -11.27 15.46 24.69
N TYR A 122 -11.26 14.48 23.81
CA TYR A 122 -11.04 14.64 22.39
C TYR A 122 -11.86 13.63 21.57
N ASN A 123 -11.98 13.86 20.27
CA ASN A 123 -12.62 12.95 19.33
C ASN A 123 -11.56 12.22 18.51
N SER A 124 -11.35 10.92 18.77
CA SER A 124 -10.33 10.11 18.07
C SER A 124 -10.61 9.89 16.58
N VAL A 125 -11.82 10.20 16.10
CA VAL A 125 -12.20 10.08 14.69
C VAL A 125 -11.81 11.36 13.92
N SER A 126 -11.79 12.53 14.58
CA SER A 126 -11.32 13.79 14.01
C SER A 126 -9.79 13.83 14.02
N THR A 127 -9.20 14.16 12.86
CA THR A 127 -7.74 14.29 12.70
C THR A 127 -7.20 15.47 13.50
N GLU A 128 -7.89 16.60 13.44
CA GLU A 128 -7.54 17.84 14.14
C GLU A 128 -7.58 17.64 15.65
N SER A 129 -8.66 17.05 16.16
CA SER A 129 -8.83 16.74 17.57
C SER A 129 -7.76 15.76 18.08
N SER A 130 -7.46 14.70 17.34
CA SER A 130 -6.39 13.75 17.69
C SER A 130 -5.01 14.38 17.65
N THR A 131 -4.75 15.26 16.70
CA THR A 131 -3.45 15.93 16.56
C THR A 131 -3.19 16.86 17.73
N ILE A 132 -4.14 17.73 18.05
CA ILE A 132 -3.97 18.68 19.17
C ILE A 132 -3.94 17.96 20.54
N TYR A 133 -4.71 16.86 20.69
CA TYR A 133 -4.62 16.03 21.89
C TYR A 133 -3.19 15.49 22.09
N ASN A 134 -2.58 14.92 21.05
CA ASN A 134 -1.22 14.38 21.15
C ASN A 134 -0.17 15.47 21.41
N GLN A 135 -0.32 16.65 20.81
CA GLN A 135 0.56 17.79 21.08
C GLN A 135 0.46 18.26 22.53
N MET A 136 -0.76 18.46 23.02
CA MET A 136 -0.98 18.89 24.42
C MET A 136 -0.55 17.81 25.42
N TYR A 137 -0.78 16.53 25.09
CA TYR A 137 -0.28 15.43 25.93
C TYR A 137 1.25 15.50 26.08
N GLN A 138 1.99 15.70 25.00
CA GLN A 138 3.44 15.85 25.05
C GLN A 138 3.86 17.08 25.86
N VAL A 139 3.19 18.21 25.69
CA VAL A 139 3.47 19.44 26.48
C VAL A 139 3.32 19.18 27.99
N PHE A 140 2.26 18.46 28.38
CA PHE A 140 2.03 18.17 29.79
C PHE A 140 2.97 17.08 30.33
N ASP A 141 3.30 16.07 29.54
CA ASP A 141 4.26 15.03 29.89
C ASP A 141 5.67 15.60 30.07
N ASP A 142 6.08 16.51 29.19
CA ASP A 142 7.35 17.22 29.30
C ASP A 142 7.39 18.13 30.57
N TYR A 143 6.28 18.80 30.86
CA TYR A 143 6.17 19.62 32.07
C TYR A 143 6.20 18.75 33.34
N GLU A 144 5.44 17.67 33.40
CA GLU A 144 5.46 16.71 34.50
C GLU A 144 6.87 16.15 34.72
N SER A 145 7.53 15.73 33.63
CA SER A 145 8.90 15.24 33.68
C SER A 145 9.87 16.28 34.23
N SER A 146 9.68 17.56 33.93
CA SER A 146 10.50 18.66 34.44
C SER A 146 10.39 18.87 35.94
N LEU A 147 9.22 18.59 36.53
CA LEU A 147 8.94 18.80 37.94
C LEU A 147 9.58 17.75 38.86
N ALA A 148 9.75 16.50 38.37
CA ALA A 148 10.25 15.39 39.17
C ALA A 148 11.46 14.67 38.55
N ASN A 149 12.20 15.35 37.68
CA ASN A 149 13.28 14.77 36.91
C ASN A 149 14.45 14.29 37.80
N LYS A 150 14.68 12.97 37.87
CA LYS A 150 15.81 12.37 38.59
C LYS A 150 16.95 11.96 37.65
N PHE A 151 16.68 11.84 36.36
CA PHE A 151 17.63 11.55 35.29
C PHE A 151 17.01 11.98 33.97
N ASP A 152 17.84 12.36 33.02
CA ASP A 152 17.40 12.74 31.70
C ASP A 152 17.57 11.55 30.74
N ILE A 153 16.61 11.40 29.84
CA ILE A 153 16.66 10.44 28.72
C ILE A 153 16.83 11.28 27.46
N ASN A 154 17.86 10.97 26.66
CA ASN A 154 18.11 11.65 25.39
C ASN A 154 18.26 13.18 25.54
N ALA A 155 18.92 13.63 26.60
CA ALA A 155 19.03 15.05 26.97
C ALA A 155 19.99 15.88 26.12
N GLU A 156 20.80 15.27 25.26
CA GLU A 156 21.83 15.96 24.48
C GLU A 156 21.22 16.60 23.24
N GLU A 157 21.13 17.93 23.21
CA GLU A 157 20.59 18.68 22.06
C GLU A 157 21.41 18.43 20.79
N GLY A 158 20.72 18.20 19.67
CA GLY A 158 21.33 17.98 18.36
C GLY A 158 21.76 16.53 18.09
N VAL A 159 21.60 15.64 19.04
CA VAL A 159 21.79 14.19 18.82
C VAL A 159 20.49 13.58 18.30
N LYS A 160 20.57 12.94 17.14
CA LYS A 160 19.43 12.19 16.57
C LYS A 160 19.40 10.80 17.23
N TYR A 161 18.54 10.61 18.22
CA TYR A 161 18.36 9.34 18.93
C TYR A 161 17.51 8.34 18.17
N ASP A 162 16.56 8.83 17.37
CA ASP A 162 15.87 8.00 16.40
C ASP A 162 16.80 7.71 15.22
N VAL A 163 17.31 6.47 15.18
CA VAL A 163 18.22 5.99 14.13
C VAL A 163 17.48 5.54 12.87
N ALA A 164 16.15 5.49 12.92
CA ALA A 164 15.36 5.24 11.71
C ALA A 164 15.66 6.32 10.68
N THR A 165 15.85 5.89 9.44
CA THR A 165 16.00 6.78 8.31
C THR A 165 14.62 6.96 7.65
N GLU A 166 14.43 8.07 6.93
CA GLU A 166 13.23 8.26 6.11
C GLU A 166 13.08 7.14 5.08
N LYS A 167 14.19 6.54 4.68
CA LYS A 167 14.24 5.35 3.85
C LYS A 167 13.53 4.17 4.53
N ASP A 168 13.76 3.94 5.83
CA ASP A 168 13.18 2.81 6.56
C ASP A 168 11.66 2.99 6.72
N THR A 169 11.21 4.19 7.06
CA THR A 169 9.78 4.51 7.20
C THR A 169 9.03 4.38 5.86
N SER A 170 9.61 4.94 4.79
CA SER A 170 9.04 4.83 3.45
C SER A 170 9.04 3.38 2.96
N ALA A 171 10.12 2.65 3.21
CA ALA A 171 10.24 1.24 2.86
C ALA A 171 9.17 0.38 3.52
N GLN A 172 8.88 0.62 4.78
CA GLN A 172 7.84 -0.10 5.51
C GLN A 172 6.46 0.11 4.87
N LEU A 173 6.05 1.37 4.63
CA LEU A 173 4.77 1.67 4.01
C LEU A 173 4.64 1.09 2.59
N PHE A 174 5.69 1.23 1.78
CA PHE A 174 5.66 0.78 0.38
C PHE A 174 5.70 -0.73 0.26
N SER A 175 6.48 -1.42 1.07
CA SER A 175 6.53 -2.88 1.09
C SER A 175 5.19 -3.52 1.48
N MET A 176 4.39 -2.84 2.31
CA MET A 176 3.06 -3.30 2.70
C MET A 176 2.02 -3.18 1.59
N LEU A 177 2.00 -2.06 0.85
CA LEU A 177 0.90 -1.75 -0.07
C LEU A 177 1.22 -2.06 -1.54
N LEU A 178 2.45 -1.75 -2.01
CA LEU A 178 2.76 -1.78 -3.43
C LEU A 178 2.71 -3.19 -4.04
N PRO A 179 3.19 -4.27 -3.39
CA PRO A 179 3.12 -5.61 -3.97
C PRO A 179 1.69 -6.07 -4.23
N MET A 180 0.76 -5.79 -3.30
CA MET A 180 -0.65 -6.13 -3.43
C MET A 180 -1.28 -5.41 -4.64
N LEU A 181 -1.05 -4.10 -4.75
CA LEU A 181 -1.62 -3.30 -5.83
C LEU A 181 -1.04 -3.68 -7.19
N LEU A 182 0.29 -3.87 -7.27
CA LEU A 182 0.95 -4.36 -8.49
C LEU A 182 0.37 -5.69 -8.95
N MET A 183 0.27 -6.66 -8.06
CA MET A 183 -0.30 -7.97 -8.39
C MET A 183 -1.73 -7.87 -8.89
N SER A 184 -2.56 -7.03 -8.26
CA SER A 184 -3.96 -6.82 -8.65
C SER A 184 -4.07 -6.25 -10.07
N PHE A 185 -3.27 -5.27 -10.42
CA PHE A 185 -3.28 -4.65 -11.75
C PHE A 185 -2.68 -5.55 -12.82
N LEU A 186 -1.60 -6.26 -12.53
CA LEU A 186 -1.02 -7.24 -13.44
C LEU A 186 -2.02 -8.36 -13.75
N PHE A 187 -2.69 -8.87 -12.72
CA PHE A 187 -3.71 -9.91 -12.88
C PHE A 187 -4.90 -9.42 -13.70
N SER A 188 -5.42 -8.22 -13.38
CA SER A 188 -6.53 -7.60 -14.10
C SER A 188 -6.21 -7.37 -15.59
N GLY A 189 -5.00 -6.88 -15.89
CA GLY A 189 -4.54 -6.70 -17.28
C GLY A 189 -4.48 -8.01 -18.07
N CYS A 190 -3.94 -9.07 -17.47
CA CYS A 190 -3.89 -10.39 -18.10
C CYS A 190 -5.29 -11.02 -18.26
N MET A 191 -6.18 -10.81 -17.28
CA MET A 191 -7.56 -11.33 -17.30
C MET A 191 -8.40 -10.67 -18.40
N ALA A 192 -8.09 -9.43 -18.79
CA ALA A 192 -8.79 -8.75 -19.89
C ALA A 192 -8.58 -9.40 -21.26
N VAL A 193 -7.47 -10.14 -21.48
CA VAL A 193 -7.08 -10.63 -22.81
C VAL A 193 -7.03 -12.14 -22.89
N ALA A 194 -6.50 -12.82 -21.86
CA ALA A 194 -6.21 -14.24 -21.95
C ALA A 194 -7.46 -15.11 -22.13
N PRO A 195 -8.59 -14.90 -21.39
CA PRO A 195 -9.81 -15.67 -21.62
C PRO A 195 -10.36 -15.52 -23.05
N GLU A 196 -10.41 -14.28 -23.54
CA GLU A 196 -10.91 -13.97 -24.90
C GLU A 196 -10.05 -14.65 -26.00
N SER A 197 -8.74 -14.68 -25.84
CA SER A 197 -7.84 -15.33 -26.78
C SER A 197 -7.95 -16.85 -26.75
N ILE A 198 -8.10 -17.46 -25.56
CA ILE A 198 -8.10 -18.92 -25.41
C ILE A 198 -9.48 -19.51 -25.76
N VAL A 199 -10.56 -18.93 -25.21
CA VAL A 199 -11.92 -19.48 -25.28
C VAL A 199 -12.77 -18.82 -26.35
N GLY A 200 -12.49 -17.56 -26.70
CA GLY A 200 -13.34 -16.80 -27.62
C GLY A 200 -13.49 -17.43 -29.02
N GLU A 201 -12.48 -18.17 -29.51
CA GLU A 201 -12.59 -18.92 -30.76
C GLU A 201 -13.42 -20.20 -30.60
N LYS A 202 -13.42 -20.82 -29.40
CA LYS A 202 -14.25 -21.96 -29.06
C LYS A 202 -15.71 -21.53 -28.98
N GLU A 203 -16.00 -20.46 -28.28
CA GLU A 203 -17.35 -19.88 -28.12
C GLU A 203 -17.96 -19.45 -29.47
N ARG A 204 -17.19 -18.91 -30.38
CA ARG A 204 -17.63 -18.52 -31.73
C ARG A 204 -17.66 -19.64 -32.74
N GLY A 205 -17.30 -20.87 -32.36
CA GLY A 205 -17.25 -22.04 -33.25
C GLY A 205 -16.13 -21.98 -34.32
N THR A 206 -15.30 -20.95 -34.30
CA THR A 206 -14.22 -20.79 -35.31
C THR A 206 -13.03 -21.71 -35.06
N ILE A 207 -12.98 -22.37 -33.91
CA ILE A 207 -11.95 -23.35 -33.60
C ILE A 207 -11.97 -24.55 -34.56
N ALA A 208 -13.18 -24.94 -35.04
CA ALA A 208 -13.33 -26.02 -36.00
C ALA A 208 -12.57 -25.76 -37.31
N THR A 209 -12.59 -24.52 -37.79
CA THR A 209 -11.85 -24.12 -39.00
C THR A 209 -10.34 -24.15 -38.83
N LEU A 210 -9.85 -23.87 -37.61
CA LEU A 210 -8.43 -23.99 -37.28
C LEU A 210 -7.97 -25.43 -37.14
N LEU A 211 -8.83 -26.32 -36.68
CA LEU A 211 -8.52 -27.74 -36.51
C LEU A 211 -8.51 -28.54 -37.84
N VAL A 212 -9.04 -27.94 -38.92
CA VAL A 212 -8.94 -28.54 -40.30
C VAL A 212 -7.57 -28.25 -40.91
N THR A 213 -6.81 -27.29 -40.37
CA THR A 213 -5.43 -27.02 -40.85
C THR A 213 -4.48 -28.14 -40.40
N PRO A 214 -3.41 -28.45 -41.14
CA PRO A 214 -2.46 -29.52 -40.81
C PRO A 214 -1.50 -29.16 -39.67
N MET A 215 -1.93 -28.36 -38.72
CA MET A 215 -1.18 -27.90 -37.55
C MET A 215 -1.50 -28.76 -36.34
N LYS A 216 -0.51 -29.10 -35.54
CA LYS A 216 -0.75 -29.80 -34.25
C LYS A 216 -1.50 -28.89 -33.28
N ARG A 217 -2.46 -29.45 -32.55
CA ARG A 217 -3.28 -28.71 -31.55
C ARG A 217 -2.39 -28.10 -30.45
N SER A 218 -1.36 -28.82 -30.04
CA SER A 218 -0.36 -28.34 -29.07
C SER A 218 0.42 -27.11 -29.58
N GLU A 219 0.74 -27.06 -30.88
CA GLU A 219 1.40 -25.89 -31.49
C GLU A 219 0.48 -24.66 -31.47
N LEU A 220 -0.83 -24.86 -31.67
CA LEU A 220 -1.82 -23.80 -31.56
C LEU A 220 -1.88 -23.25 -30.12
N ALA A 221 -1.92 -24.13 -29.11
CA ALA A 221 -1.93 -23.73 -27.70
C ALA A 221 -0.68 -22.93 -27.33
N VAL A 222 0.50 -23.43 -27.68
CA VAL A 222 1.78 -22.76 -27.42
C VAL A 222 1.85 -21.41 -28.14
N GLY A 223 1.42 -21.36 -29.41
CA GLY A 223 1.39 -20.13 -30.20
C GLY A 223 0.47 -19.05 -29.57
N LYS A 224 -0.66 -19.46 -29.02
CA LYS A 224 -1.58 -18.55 -28.29
C LYS A 224 -0.93 -18.02 -27.01
N VAL A 225 -0.37 -18.90 -26.18
CA VAL A 225 0.28 -18.48 -24.93
C VAL A 225 1.47 -17.56 -25.22
N LEU A 226 2.30 -17.85 -26.23
CA LEU A 226 3.41 -16.99 -26.62
C LEU A 226 2.93 -15.60 -27.07
N SER A 227 1.86 -15.55 -27.87
CA SER A 227 1.28 -14.26 -28.30
C SER A 227 0.74 -13.46 -27.11
N LEU A 228 0.02 -14.13 -26.20
CA LEU A 228 -0.48 -13.52 -24.96
C LEU A 228 0.66 -13.06 -24.04
N SER A 229 1.73 -13.86 -23.96
CA SER A 229 2.91 -13.50 -23.17
C SER A 229 3.54 -12.20 -23.64
N VAL A 230 3.69 -11.99 -24.95
CA VAL A 230 4.20 -10.72 -25.47
C VAL A 230 3.27 -9.55 -25.14
N ILE A 231 1.96 -9.73 -25.30
CA ILE A 231 0.97 -8.70 -24.97
C ILE A 231 0.99 -8.39 -23.46
N GLY A 232 1.01 -9.42 -22.62
CA GLY A 232 1.07 -9.26 -21.18
C GLY A 232 2.38 -8.63 -20.70
N LEU A 233 3.51 -8.98 -21.31
CA LEU A 233 4.81 -8.36 -21.01
C LEU A 233 4.80 -6.85 -21.34
N LEU A 234 4.13 -6.42 -22.42
CA LEU A 234 3.93 -4.98 -22.69
C LEU A 234 3.08 -4.31 -21.59
N GLY A 235 2.04 -4.99 -21.10
CA GLY A 235 1.27 -4.54 -19.95
C GLY A 235 2.11 -4.49 -18.66
N GLY A 236 2.97 -5.47 -18.44
CA GLY A 236 3.92 -5.52 -17.32
C GLY A 236 4.93 -4.36 -17.37
N VAL A 237 5.48 -4.05 -18.53
CA VAL A 237 6.36 -2.89 -18.73
C VAL A 237 5.61 -1.59 -18.45
N SER A 238 4.37 -1.46 -18.91
CA SER A 238 3.53 -0.29 -18.61
C SER A 238 3.28 -0.15 -17.10
N SER A 239 2.97 -1.25 -16.40
CA SER A 239 2.82 -1.27 -14.95
C SER A 239 4.10 -0.86 -14.22
N PHE A 240 5.24 -1.34 -14.69
CA PHE A 240 6.55 -0.94 -14.17
C PHE A 240 6.81 0.56 -14.35
N ILE A 241 6.54 1.10 -15.54
CA ILE A 241 6.69 2.54 -15.80
C ILE A 241 5.74 3.34 -14.91
N GLY A 242 4.49 2.90 -14.77
CA GLY A 242 3.52 3.52 -13.88
C GLY A 242 3.99 3.57 -12.42
N THR A 243 4.55 2.47 -11.92
CA THR A 243 5.15 2.40 -10.58
C THR A 243 6.36 3.32 -10.44
N MET A 244 7.27 3.29 -11.39
CA MET A 244 8.48 4.13 -11.38
C MET A 244 8.15 5.62 -11.35
N LEU A 245 7.13 6.04 -12.10
CA LEU A 245 6.68 7.44 -12.13
C LEU A 245 5.88 7.84 -10.87
N ALA A 246 5.24 6.88 -10.22
CA ALA A 246 4.43 7.12 -9.03
C ALA A 246 5.25 7.18 -7.73
N LEU A 247 6.33 6.41 -7.63
CA LEU A 247 7.17 6.32 -6.42
C LEU A 247 7.66 7.70 -5.92
N PRO A 248 8.17 8.61 -6.76
CA PRO A 248 8.56 9.95 -6.29
C PRO A 248 7.37 10.75 -5.72
N ASN A 249 6.18 10.60 -6.30
CA ASN A 249 4.98 11.30 -5.83
C ASN A 249 4.46 10.75 -4.49
N LEU A 250 4.65 9.46 -4.25
CA LEU A 250 4.35 8.85 -2.95
C LEU A 250 5.27 9.39 -1.85
N MET A 251 6.51 9.68 -2.18
CA MET A 251 7.52 10.17 -1.23
C MET A 251 7.51 11.69 -1.09
N GLY A 252 7.31 12.43 -2.17
CA GLY A 252 7.25 13.89 -2.17
C GLY A 252 6.02 14.46 -1.45
N GLY A 253 4.97 13.65 -1.27
CA GLY A 253 3.87 13.98 -0.35
C GLY A 253 4.28 13.90 1.13
N ALA A 254 5.36 13.20 1.48
CA ALA A 254 5.87 13.08 2.85
C ALA A 254 6.94 14.13 3.23
N ALA A 255 7.45 14.87 2.25
CA ALA A 255 8.42 15.92 2.49
C ALA A 255 7.70 17.25 2.69
N LEU A 256 7.34 17.56 3.93
CA LEU A 256 6.89 18.87 4.35
C LEU A 256 8.06 19.86 4.22
N GLU A 257 7.81 20.91 3.46
CA GLU A 257 8.42 22.25 3.39
C GLU A 257 9.72 22.54 4.17
N ASP A 258 10.81 21.83 3.87
CA ASP A 258 12.13 22.44 4.02
C ASP A 258 12.76 22.50 2.62
N ASP A 259 12.75 23.69 2.05
CA ASP A 259 13.04 24.04 0.66
C ASP A 259 14.44 23.64 0.17
N SER A 260 15.29 23.14 1.07
CA SER A 260 16.68 22.76 0.80
C SER A 260 16.93 21.26 0.62
N MET A 261 16.01 20.38 1.01
CA MET A 261 16.19 18.92 0.95
C MET A 261 15.28 18.19 -0.06
N THR A 262 14.18 18.80 -0.48
CA THR A 262 13.12 18.17 -1.29
C THR A 262 13.55 17.72 -2.69
N GLY A 263 14.50 18.39 -3.31
CA GLY A 263 14.95 18.08 -4.68
C GLY A 263 15.85 16.84 -4.80
N ALA A 264 16.56 16.49 -3.73
CA ALA A 264 17.54 15.40 -3.74
C ALA A 264 16.98 14.06 -3.20
N MET A 265 15.92 14.09 -2.40
CA MET A 265 15.42 12.92 -1.66
C MET A 265 14.46 12.04 -2.44
N SER A 266 13.59 12.60 -3.26
CA SER A 266 12.53 11.87 -3.94
C SER A 266 13.01 10.92 -5.08
N ALA A 267 14.22 11.14 -5.62
CA ALA A 267 14.78 10.32 -6.70
C ALA A 267 15.79 9.27 -6.24
N ALA A 268 16.27 9.34 -4.99
CA ALA A 268 17.47 8.61 -4.54
C ALA A 268 17.22 7.41 -3.63
N VAL A 269 15.97 7.12 -3.23
CA VAL A 269 15.68 6.03 -2.28
C VAL A 269 15.87 4.67 -2.92
N TYR A 270 15.34 4.45 -4.13
CA TYR A 270 15.55 3.22 -4.89
C TYR A 270 16.66 3.38 -5.91
N SER A 271 17.62 2.46 -5.89
CA SER A 271 18.73 2.45 -6.84
C SER A 271 18.27 1.94 -8.22
N GLY A 272 19.05 2.24 -9.28
CA GLY A 272 18.80 1.67 -10.61
C GLY A 272 18.76 0.14 -10.59
N THR A 273 19.47 -0.52 -9.68
CA THR A 273 19.46 -1.97 -9.50
C THR A 273 18.09 -2.45 -9.01
N ASP A 274 17.47 -1.75 -8.04
CA ASP A 274 16.16 -2.13 -7.49
C ASP A 274 15.08 -2.07 -8.56
N TYR A 275 15.11 -1.04 -9.42
CA TYR A 275 14.20 -0.95 -10.58
C TYR A 275 14.41 -2.08 -11.59
N VAL A 276 15.65 -2.47 -11.86
CA VAL A 276 15.92 -3.61 -12.77
C VAL A 276 15.43 -4.91 -12.16
N LEU A 277 15.67 -5.15 -10.88
CA LEU A 277 15.15 -6.33 -10.17
C LEU A 277 13.63 -6.36 -10.19
N LEU A 278 12.97 -5.25 -9.89
CA LEU A 278 11.52 -5.12 -9.93
C LEU A 278 10.95 -5.42 -11.31
N LEU A 279 11.58 -4.90 -12.39
CA LEU A 279 11.18 -5.18 -13.75
C LEU A 279 11.20 -6.69 -14.06
N PHE A 280 12.29 -7.38 -13.71
CA PHE A 280 12.38 -8.83 -13.95
C PHE A 280 11.35 -9.62 -13.15
N VAL A 281 11.09 -9.25 -11.90
CA VAL A 281 10.03 -9.88 -11.10
C VAL A 281 8.67 -9.67 -11.75
N ILE A 282 8.33 -8.44 -12.15
CA ILE A 282 7.07 -8.13 -12.84
C ILE A 282 6.93 -8.96 -14.12
N LEU A 283 7.94 -8.99 -14.97
CA LEU A 283 7.90 -9.71 -16.24
C LEU A 283 7.74 -11.23 -16.03
N SER A 284 8.47 -11.83 -15.09
CA SER A 284 8.33 -13.25 -14.77
C SER A 284 6.97 -13.58 -14.17
N THR A 285 6.42 -12.71 -13.33
CA THR A 285 5.10 -12.83 -12.72
C THR A 285 3.99 -12.83 -13.78
N VAL A 286 4.08 -11.93 -14.75
CA VAL A 286 3.12 -11.85 -15.86
C VAL A 286 3.05 -13.18 -16.63
N LEU A 287 4.18 -13.85 -16.84
CA LEU A 287 4.21 -15.15 -17.52
C LEU A 287 3.46 -16.23 -16.73
N VAL A 288 3.61 -16.24 -15.40
CA VAL A 288 2.87 -17.17 -14.54
C VAL A 288 1.37 -16.86 -14.55
N ILE A 289 0.99 -15.58 -14.45
CA ILE A 289 -0.41 -15.15 -14.48
C ILE A 289 -1.06 -15.58 -15.80
N ILE A 290 -0.42 -15.31 -16.94
CA ILE A 290 -0.91 -15.70 -18.25
C ILE A 290 -1.02 -17.22 -18.37
N GLY A 291 0.00 -17.95 -17.92
CA GLY A 291 -0.03 -19.41 -17.91
C GLY A 291 -1.22 -19.96 -17.12
N ALA A 292 -1.45 -19.44 -15.91
CA ALA A 292 -2.53 -19.84 -15.03
C ALA A 292 -3.92 -19.52 -15.62
N ILE A 293 -4.12 -18.28 -16.06
CA ILE A 293 -5.38 -17.85 -16.67
C ILE A 293 -5.65 -18.65 -17.95
N SER A 294 -4.65 -18.87 -18.81
CA SER A 294 -4.78 -19.63 -20.05
C SER A 294 -5.14 -21.08 -19.77
N LEU A 295 -4.51 -21.72 -18.79
CA LEU A 295 -4.79 -23.10 -18.39
C LEU A 295 -6.24 -23.26 -17.90
N MET A 296 -6.68 -22.37 -17.00
CA MET A 296 -8.06 -22.39 -16.48
C MET A 296 -9.08 -22.07 -17.58
N SER A 297 -8.80 -21.08 -18.42
CA SER A 297 -9.64 -20.71 -19.55
C SER A 297 -9.80 -21.85 -20.56
N GLY A 298 -8.76 -22.67 -20.77
CA GLY A 298 -8.81 -23.83 -21.66
C GLY A 298 -9.89 -24.85 -21.30
N LEU A 299 -10.27 -24.92 -20.03
CA LEU A 299 -11.34 -25.81 -19.51
C LEU A 299 -12.75 -25.23 -19.69
N ALA A 300 -12.88 -23.92 -19.88
CA ALA A 300 -14.15 -23.22 -20.00
C ALA A 300 -14.78 -23.36 -21.39
N LYS A 301 -16.11 -23.19 -21.48
CA LYS A 301 -16.89 -23.24 -22.73
C LYS A 301 -17.16 -21.86 -23.31
N SER A 302 -17.16 -20.82 -22.47
CA SER A 302 -17.38 -19.43 -22.88
C SER A 302 -16.40 -18.49 -22.17
N VAL A 303 -16.20 -17.29 -22.71
CA VAL A 303 -15.37 -16.25 -22.10
C VAL A 303 -15.90 -15.85 -20.72
N LYS A 304 -17.23 -15.82 -20.56
CA LYS A 304 -17.87 -15.54 -19.28
C LYS A 304 -17.56 -16.62 -18.24
N GLU A 305 -17.65 -17.89 -18.62
CA GLU A 305 -17.31 -19.02 -17.76
C GLU A 305 -15.84 -19.01 -17.37
N ALA A 306 -14.94 -18.72 -18.31
CA ALA A 306 -13.52 -18.58 -18.05
C ALA A 306 -13.24 -17.48 -17.00
N GLY A 307 -13.89 -16.32 -17.12
CA GLY A 307 -13.81 -15.26 -16.13
C GLY A 307 -14.25 -15.72 -14.74
N THR A 308 -15.36 -16.46 -14.65
CA THR A 308 -15.86 -17.01 -13.38
C THR A 308 -14.91 -18.04 -12.78
N MET A 309 -14.29 -18.88 -13.59
CA MET A 309 -13.31 -19.89 -13.13
C MET A 309 -12.00 -19.24 -12.64
N VAL A 310 -11.58 -18.14 -13.26
CA VAL A 310 -10.34 -17.42 -12.90
C VAL A 310 -10.54 -16.53 -11.66
N SER A 311 -11.76 -16.04 -11.38
CA SER A 311 -12.03 -15.13 -10.27
C SER A 311 -11.56 -15.64 -8.89
N PRO A 312 -11.75 -16.93 -8.50
CA PRO A 312 -11.22 -17.44 -7.24
C PRO A 312 -9.69 -17.35 -7.15
N LEU A 313 -8.99 -17.60 -8.26
CA LEU A 313 -7.52 -17.45 -8.29
C LEU A 313 -7.11 -15.99 -8.06
N MET A 314 -7.82 -15.03 -8.65
CA MET A 314 -7.59 -13.61 -8.40
C MET A 314 -7.75 -13.26 -6.91
N ILE A 315 -8.81 -13.78 -6.26
CA ILE A 315 -9.04 -13.57 -4.83
C ILE A 315 -7.87 -14.14 -4.00
N VAL A 316 -7.42 -15.34 -4.30
CA VAL A 316 -6.26 -15.95 -3.61
C VAL A 316 -5.01 -15.09 -3.78
N VAL A 317 -4.73 -14.62 -5.00
CA VAL A 317 -3.58 -13.74 -5.27
C VAL A 317 -3.68 -12.42 -4.52
N MET A 318 -4.88 -11.84 -4.43
CA MET A 318 -5.11 -10.63 -3.61
C MET A 318 -4.89 -10.89 -2.13
N LEU A 319 -5.36 -12.01 -1.59
CA LEU A 319 -5.13 -12.40 -0.19
C LEU A 319 -3.64 -12.61 0.11
N ILE A 320 -2.89 -13.19 -0.84
CA ILE A 320 -1.43 -13.27 -0.74
C ILE A 320 -0.82 -11.85 -0.69
N GLY A 321 -1.29 -10.93 -1.53
CA GLY A 321 -0.87 -9.53 -1.49
C GLY A 321 -1.17 -8.87 -0.13
N VAL A 322 -2.36 -9.10 0.43
CA VAL A 322 -2.74 -8.58 1.75
C VAL A 322 -1.85 -9.14 2.86
N SER A 323 -1.31 -10.35 2.71
CA SER A 323 -0.43 -10.94 3.74
C SER A 323 0.85 -10.12 3.99
N THR A 324 1.30 -9.29 3.04
CA THR A 324 2.45 -8.38 3.25
C THR A 324 2.15 -7.25 4.24
N MET A 325 0.87 -6.94 4.46
CA MET A 325 0.46 -5.88 5.41
C MET A 325 0.60 -6.32 6.88
N PHE A 326 0.67 -7.63 7.14
CA PHE A 326 0.68 -8.19 8.49
C PHE A 326 2.00 -8.90 8.83
N GLY A 327 2.99 -8.87 7.93
CA GLY A 327 4.28 -9.53 8.10
C GLY A 327 5.39 -8.56 8.49
N ASP A 328 6.40 -9.06 9.19
CA ASP A 328 7.61 -8.32 9.58
C ASP A 328 8.63 -8.25 8.42
N GLY A 329 8.16 -8.01 7.19
CA GLY A 329 8.99 -7.95 5.99
C GLY A 329 9.01 -9.26 5.17
N ALA A 330 9.90 -9.34 4.18
CA ALA A 330 10.01 -10.49 3.30
C ALA A 330 10.68 -11.68 4.01
N PRO A 331 10.12 -12.92 3.93
CA PRO A 331 10.75 -14.10 4.54
C PRO A 331 12.12 -14.36 3.95
N LYS A 332 13.07 -14.80 4.79
CA LYS A 332 14.47 -15.05 4.37
C LYS A 332 14.67 -16.46 3.82
N GLU A 333 13.83 -17.40 4.17
CA GLU A 333 13.94 -18.81 3.81
C GLU A 333 13.52 -19.05 2.35
N VAL A 334 14.37 -19.77 1.63
CA VAL A 334 14.24 -20.02 0.19
C VAL A 334 12.97 -20.79 -0.18
N TYR A 335 12.47 -21.67 0.67
CA TYR A 335 11.31 -22.53 0.35
C TYR A 335 10.01 -21.72 0.13
N TRP A 336 9.88 -20.56 0.73
CA TRP A 336 8.72 -19.67 0.50
C TRP A 336 8.67 -19.15 -0.95
N TYR A 337 9.84 -19.00 -1.56
CA TYR A 337 9.98 -18.51 -2.93
C TYR A 337 9.76 -19.60 -4.00
N LEU A 338 9.43 -20.81 -3.59
CA LEU A 338 8.95 -21.87 -4.47
C LEU A 338 7.43 -21.85 -4.65
N ILE A 339 6.66 -21.13 -3.82
CA ILE A 339 5.20 -21.08 -3.90
C ILE A 339 4.78 -20.07 -4.98
N PRO A 340 4.02 -20.48 -6.01
CA PRO A 340 3.62 -19.59 -7.10
C PRO A 340 2.76 -18.43 -6.59
N PHE A 341 2.91 -17.26 -7.18
CA PHE A 341 2.34 -15.97 -6.80
C PHE A 341 2.88 -15.42 -5.47
N TYR A 342 2.96 -16.22 -4.42
CA TYR A 342 3.53 -15.82 -3.13
C TYR A 342 5.00 -15.40 -3.28
N ASN A 343 5.78 -16.16 -4.06
CA ASN A 343 7.17 -15.82 -4.40
C ASN A 343 7.32 -14.43 -5.02
N SER A 344 6.46 -14.09 -5.96
CA SER A 344 6.50 -12.80 -6.64
C SER A 344 6.14 -11.65 -5.71
N VAL A 345 5.10 -11.83 -4.87
CA VAL A 345 4.68 -10.83 -3.88
C VAL A 345 5.79 -10.59 -2.85
N GLN A 346 6.38 -11.65 -2.30
CA GLN A 346 7.44 -11.53 -1.28
C GLN A 346 8.75 -10.99 -1.90
N CYS A 347 9.03 -11.32 -3.16
CA CYS A 347 10.18 -10.75 -3.85
C CYS A 347 10.01 -9.24 -4.08
N MET A 348 8.80 -8.78 -4.48
CA MET A 348 8.48 -7.35 -4.58
C MET A 348 8.55 -6.68 -3.21
N ASN A 349 8.01 -7.32 -2.17
CA ASN A 349 8.10 -6.83 -0.79
C ASN A 349 9.56 -6.61 -0.39
N GLY A 350 10.44 -7.60 -0.57
CA GLY A 350 11.87 -7.49 -0.26
C GLY A 350 12.61 -6.41 -1.07
N ILE A 351 12.18 -6.13 -2.31
CA ILE A 351 12.73 -5.01 -3.09
C ILE A 351 12.31 -3.67 -2.46
N PHE A 352 11.04 -3.52 -2.12
CA PHE A 352 10.53 -2.27 -1.55
C PHE A 352 11.01 -2.02 -0.12
N SER A 353 11.25 -3.08 0.67
CA SER A 353 11.81 -2.99 2.02
C SER A 353 13.34 -2.94 2.07
N PHE A 354 14.03 -3.02 0.93
CA PHE A 354 15.50 -3.12 0.84
C PHE A 354 16.11 -4.34 1.56
N ASP A 355 15.33 -5.37 1.82
CA ASP A 355 15.74 -6.60 2.52
C ASP A 355 15.69 -7.84 1.57
N LEU A 356 15.88 -7.62 0.28
CA LEU A 356 15.87 -8.69 -0.70
C LEU A 356 17.14 -9.55 -0.64
N VAL A 357 16.96 -10.83 -0.35
CA VAL A 357 18.05 -11.82 -0.44
C VAL A 357 18.27 -12.20 -1.93
N PRO A 358 19.46 -12.02 -2.52
CA PRO A 358 19.70 -12.25 -3.97
C PRO A 358 19.35 -13.67 -4.42
N VAL A 359 19.54 -14.68 -3.57
CA VAL A 359 19.17 -16.07 -3.88
C VAL A 359 17.67 -16.21 -4.08
N ASN A 360 16.87 -15.54 -3.24
CA ASN A 360 15.40 -15.58 -3.30
C ASN A 360 14.88 -14.96 -4.59
N PHE A 361 15.52 -13.89 -5.08
CA PHE A 361 15.22 -13.32 -6.38
C PHE A 361 15.44 -14.34 -7.53
N VAL A 362 16.62 -14.99 -7.57
CA VAL A 362 16.92 -15.97 -8.61
C VAL A 362 15.94 -17.14 -8.56
N VAL A 363 15.64 -17.65 -7.36
CA VAL A 363 14.67 -18.73 -7.15
C VAL A 363 13.27 -18.32 -7.64
N THR A 364 12.83 -17.09 -7.35
CA THR A 364 11.55 -16.55 -7.83
C THR A 364 11.48 -16.55 -9.36
N ILE A 365 12.50 -16.02 -10.05
CA ILE A 365 12.51 -15.96 -11.50
C ILE A 365 12.48 -17.37 -12.11
N VAL A 366 13.34 -18.27 -11.62
CA VAL A 366 13.41 -19.65 -12.11
C VAL A 366 12.09 -20.39 -11.83
N ALA A 367 11.53 -20.29 -10.65
CA ALA A 367 10.26 -20.92 -10.30
C ALA A 367 9.13 -20.39 -11.19
N ASN A 368 9.03 -19.08 -11.40
CA ASN A 368 8.03 -18.47 -12.28
C ASN A 368 8.13 -18.99 -13.72
N LEU A 369 9.33 -19.04 -14.28
CA LEU A 369 9.53 -19.60 -15.61
C LEU A 369 9.13 -21.07 -15.71
N LEU A 370 9.47 -21.88 -14.69
CA LEU A 370 9.07 -23.28 -14.64
C LEU A 370 7.56 -23.44 -14.54
N TYR A 371 6.87 -22.66 -13.70
CA TYR A 371 5.41 -22.68 -13.60
C TYR A 371 4.74 -22.28 -14.91
N ALA A 372 5.23 -21.22 -15.55
CA ALA A 372 4.70 -20.78 -16.85
C ALA A 372 4.85 -21.90 -17.92
N LEU A 373 5.97 -22.60 -17.95
CA LEU A 373 6.21 -23.72 -18.86
C LEU A 373 5.28 -24.91 -18.55
N VAL A 374 5.15 -25.30 -17.28
CA VAL A 374 4.26 -26.41 -16.86
C VAL A 374 2.81 -26.10 -17.19
N MET A 375 2.34 -24.87 -16.92
CA MET A 375 0.97 -24.46 -17.22
C MET A 375 0.72 -24.41 -18.74
N THR A 376 1.68 -23.96 -19.52
CA THR A 376 1.61 -23.97 -21.00
C THR A 376 1.55 -25.40 -21.54
N ALA A 377 2.36 -26.32 -21.01
CA ALA A 377 2.30 -27.73 -21.36
C ALA A 377 0.96 -28.38 -20.96
N GLY A 378 0.42 -27.99 -19.80
CA GLY A 378 -0.92 -28.40 -19.37
C GLY A 378 -2.00 -27.94 -20.35
N LEU A 379 -1.96 -26.69 -20.80
CA LEU A 379 -2.89 -26.16 -21.79
C LEU A 379 -2.76 -26.88 -23.14
N ALA A 380 -1.55 -27.18 -23.59
CA ALA A 380 -1.32 -27.93 -24.81
C ALA A 380 -1.99 -29.32 -24.72
N LYS A 381 -1.87 -29.99 -23.57
CA LYS A 381 -2.55 -31.29 -23.33
C LYS A 381 -4.07 -31.18 -23.30
N ILE A 382 -4.62 -30.07 -22.78
CA ILE A 382 -6.07 -29.81 -22.81
C ILE A 382 -6.53 -29.65 -24.29
N PHE A 383 -5.79 -28.95 -25.12
CA PHE A 383 -6.11 -28.76 -26.53
C PHE A 383 -6.03 -30.05 -27.35
N ASP A 384 -5.20 -31.00 -26.96
CA ASP A 384 -5.14 -32.33 -27.59
C ASP A 384 -6.34 -33.21 -27.22
N SER A 385 -7.08 -32.89 -26.11
CA SER A 385 -8.24 -33.64 -25.67
C SER A 385 -9.50 -33.25 -26.45
N GLU A 386 -9.97 -34.16 -27.34
CA GLU A 386 -11.19 -33.94 -28.13
C GLU A 386 -12.44 -33.70 -27.29
N LYS A 387 -12.57 -34.41 -26.16
CA LYS A 387 -13.72 -34.28 -25.25
C LYS A 387 -13.86 -32.87 -24.68
N ILE A 388 -12.74 -32.19 -24.38
CA ILE A 388 -12.74 -30.83 -23.79
C ILE A 388 -12.96 -29.79 -24.87
N MET A 389 -12.45 -30.03 -26.09
CA MET A 389 -12.50 -29.05 -27.17
C MET A 389 -13.91 -28.96 -27.82
N TYR A 390 -14.70 -30.04 -27.78
CA TYR A 390 -16.03 -30.10 -28.39
C TYR A 390 -17.18 -30.15 -27.36
N SER A 391 -16.89 -30.10 -26.08
CA SER A 391 -17.91 -29.99 -25.02
C SER A 391 -18.29 -28.53 -24.78
#